data_f7bed827d49048308aa154178af478e4
#
_entry.id   f7bed827d49048308aa154178af478e4
#
_cell.length_a   1.000
_cell.length_b   1.000
_cell.length_c   1.000
_cell.angle_alpha   90.00
_cell.angle_beta   90.00
_cell.angle_gamma   90.00
#
_symmetry.space_group_name_H-M   'P 1'
#
loop_
_entity.id
_entity.type
_entity.pdbx_description
1 polymer ?
#
loop_
_entity_poly.entity_id
_entity_poly.type
_entity_poly.pdbx_seq_one_letter_code
_entity_poly.pdbx_strand_id
1 'polypeptide(L)'
;MNDQVDLLFFAAHADDIELSCGGTIAKSVRDGLRVGLVELTRGEMGTRGTPQIRYRESQRAAKILGVEFRYQLDFGDGGLRTGRDEELELIEVVRRHTPRVVFAPWPDERHPDHVRTGRICTDASFYAGLRSLQTSRPAHRPQVTAYYLQNYVLHPTFVVDVTAAWKTKMRAIAAFKSQFHDPKSKSKSKSKDPVIFISDPKFLGMIEARAKHFGALIGVEYGEAFVTKQPPKLDDIIAAYEGREP
;
A
#
# COMPACT_ATOMS: atom_id res chain seq x y z
N MET A 1 21.00 -13.00 3.77
CA MET A 1 19.99 -12.31 4.60
C MET A 1 18.67 -13.03 4.36
N ASN A 2 17.85 -13.19 5.39
CA ASN A 2 16.51 -13.79 5.23
C ASN A 2 15.57 -12.75 4.61
N ASP A 3 15.26 -12.90 3.31
CA ASP A 3 14.42 -11.96 2.55
C ASP A 3 12.91 -12.17 2.82
N GLN A 4 12.54 -13.07 3.74
CA GLN A 4 11.15 -13.40 4.05
C GLN A 4 10.47 -12.27 4.82
N VAL A 5 9.18 -12.06 4.55
CA VAL A 5 8.33 -11.08 5.27
C VAL A 5 7.00 -11.70 5.68
N ASP A 6 6.36 -11.13 6.70
CA ASP A 6 5.00 -11.51 7.08
C ASP A 6 3.97 -10.87 6.14
N LEU A 7 4.18 -9.60 5.81
CA LEU A 7 3.29 -8.79 4.99
C LEU A 7 4.03 -8.23 3.78
N LEU A 8 3.44 -8.38 2.60
CA LEU A 8 3.96 -7.81 1.36
C LEU A 8 2.90 -6.90 0.74
N PHE A 9 3.27 -5.63 0.52
CA PHE A 9 2.39 -4.64 -0.07
C PHE A 9 2.84 -4.31 -1.49
N PHE A 10 1.91 -4.43 -2.44
CA PHE A 10 2.08 -4.00 -3.82
C PHE A 10 1.35 -2.68 -4.08
N ALA A 11 1.94 -1.82 -4.90
CA ALA A 11 1.32 -0.60 -5.40
C ALA A 11 1.63 -0.38 -6.88
N ALA A 12 0.82 0.42 -7.55
CA ALA A 12 1.15 0.90 -8.88
C ALA A 12 2.30 1.92 -8.83
N HIS A 13 2.17 2.91 -7.94
CA HIS A 13 3.10 4.04 -7.86
C HIS A 13 3.65 4.22 -6.44
N ALA A 14 4.76 4.92 -6.36
CA ALA A 14 5.34 5.37 -5.10
C ALA A 14 4.42 6.45 -4.49
N ASP A 15 3.98 6.29 -3.27
CA ASP A 15 3.02 7.04 -2.46
C ASP A 15 1.66 6.35 -2.22
N ASP A 16 1.18 5.50 -3.10
CA ASP A 16 -0.09 4.78 -2.97
C ASP A 16 -0.21 4.06 -1.63
N ILE A 17 0.87 3.38 -1.23
CA ILE A 17 0.92 2.58 0.00
C ILE A 17 0.81 3.47 1.24
N GLU A 18 1.55 4.57 1.28
CA GLU A 18 1.51 5.50 2.41
C GLU A 18 0.13 6.13 2.56
N LEU A 19 -0.49 6.51 1.44
CA LEU A 19 -1.80 7.14 1.41
C LEU A 19 -2.90 6.20 1.88
N SER A 20 -2.78 4.91 1.58
CA SER A 20 -3.83 3.93 1.82
C SER A 20 -3.63 3.15 3.11
N CYS A 21 -2.43 2.65 3.36
CA CYS A 21 -2.15 1.70 4.44
C CYS A 21 -0.87 1.97 5.24
N GLY A 22 -0.34 3.20 5.16
CA GLY A 22 0.88 3.58 5.91
C GLY A 22 0.76 3.44 7.43
N GLY A 23 -0.44 3.61 7.98
CA GLY A 23 -0.72 3.40 9.40
C GLY A 23 -0.66 1.92 9.78
N THR A 24 -1.29 1.06 8.98
CA THR A 24 -1.25 -0.40 9.14
C THR A 24 0.19 -0.92 9.08
N ILE A 25 0.99 -0.44 8.14
CA ILE A 25 2.40 -0.79 8.02
C ILE A 25 3.16 -0.39 9.27
N ALA A 26 3.07 0.88 9.67
CA ALA A 26 3.78 1.39 10.84
C ALA A 26 3.38 0.65 12.13
N LYS A 27 2.09 0.30 12.27
CA LYS A 27 1.60 -0.53 13.36
C LYS A 27 2.20 -1.93 13.31
N SER A 28 2.13 -2.60 12.16
CA SER A 28 2.62 -3.97 11.97
C SER A 28 4.12 -4.08 12.28
N VAL A 29 4.93 -3.12 11.79
CA VAL A 29 6.37 -3.08 12.10
C VAL A 29 6.62 -2.88 13.60
N ARG A 30 5.88 -1.97 14.26
CA ARG A 30 5.96 -1.79 15.71
C ARG A 30 5.60 -3.05 16.48
N ASP A 31 4.64 -3.80 15.98
CA ASP A 31 4.16 -5.06 16.57
C ASP A 31 5.10 -6.26 16.24
N GLY A 32 6.25 -6.00 15.59
CA GLY A 32 7.32 -6.96 15.32
C GLY A 32 7.16 -7.75 14.01
N LEU A 33 6.19 -7.41 13.16
CA LEU A 33 6.03 -8.05 11.84
C LEU A 33 7.04 -7.50 10.83
N ARG A 34 7.54 -8.37 9.98
CA ARG A 34 8.41 -8.02 8.86
C ARG A 34 7.56 -7.62 7.66
N VAL A 35 7.80 -6.44 7.13
CA VAL A 35 6.99 -5.84 6.05
C VAL A 35 7.88 -5.49 4.86
N GLY A 36 7.45 -5.88 3.65
CA GLY A 36 8.07 -5.50 2.39
C GLY A 36 7.13 -4.67 1.51
N LEU A 37 7.69 -3.75 0.74
CA LEU A 37 6.95 -2.89 -0.20
C LEU A 37 7.50 -3.03 -1.62
N VAL A 38 6.61 -3.15 -2.60
CA VAL A 38 6.95 -3.26 -4.02
C VAL A 38 6.03 -2.38 -4.86
N GLU A 39 6.60 -1.41 -5.57
CA GLU A 39 5.89 -0.66 -6.60
C GLU A 39 6.08 -1.33 -7.96
N LEU A 40 5.03 -1.35 -8.79
CA LEU A 40 5.09 -1.96 -10.11
C LEU A 40 5.64 -1.03 -11.18
N THR A 41 5.61 0.29 -10.94
CA THR A 41 6.14 1.29 -11.88
C THR A 41 7.12 2.23 -11.20
N ARG A 42 7.84 3.01 -11.98
CA ARG A 42 8.71 4.08 -11.47
C ARG A 42 8.01 5.44 -11.37
N GLY A 43 6.71 5.49 -11.73
CA GLY A 43 5.93 6.72 -11.75
C GLY A 43 6.42 7.73 -12.79
N GLU A 44 6.89 7.24 -13.93
CA GLU A 44 7.57 8.04 -14.97
C GLU A 44 6.63 8.97 -15.75
N MET A 45 5.33 8.68 -15.77
CA MET A 45 4.30 9.57 -16.34
C MET A 45 3.81 10.63 -15.36
N GLY A 46 4.34 10.64 -14.14
CA GLY A 46 3.93 11.58 -13.11
C GLY A 46 4.23 13.04 -13.51
N THR A 47 3.23 13.91 -13.39
CA THR A 47 3.33 15.34 -13.72
C THR A 47 4.31 16.09 -12.83
N ARG A 48 4.58 15.59 -11.62
CA ARG A 48 5.41 16.23 -10.60
C ARG A 48 6.53 15.30 -10.13
N GLY A 49 7.70 15.90 -9.97
CA GLY A 49 8.91 15.14 -9.66
C GLY A 49 9.44 14.35 -10.86
N THR A 50 10.61 13.78 -10.71
CA THR A 50 11.16 12.80 -11.66
C THR A 50 11.16 11.41 -11.04
N PRO A 51 11.28 10.32 -11.81
CA PRO A 51 11.41 8.97 -11.25
C PRO A 51 12.48 8.88 -10.17
N GLN A 52 13.64 9.54 -10.37
CA GLN A 52 14.75 9.54 -9.40
C GLN A 52 14.39 10.30 -8.11
N ILE A 53 13.65 11.41 -8.21
CA ILE A 53 13.17 12.16 -7.04
C ILE A 53 12.18 11.31 -6.28
N ARG A 54 11.17 10.77 -6.96
CA ARG A 54 10.13 9.91 -6.36
C ARG A 54 10.74 8.67 -5.70
N TYR A 55 11.72 8.04 -6.32
CA TYR A 55 12.46 6.93 -5.73
C TYR A 55 13.15 7.33 -4.41
N ARG A 56 13.86 8.48 -4.38
CA ARG A 56 14.50 8.96 -3.13
C ARG A 56 13.48 9.27 -2.03
N GLU A 57 12.33 9.80 -2.41
CA GLU A 57 11.24 10.09 -1.49
C GLU A 57 10.63 8.80 -0.93
N SER A 58 10.41 7.79 -1.78
CA SER A 58 9.91 6.49 -1.37
C SER A 58 10.86 5.78 -0.41
N GLN A 59 12.18 5.84 -0.66
CA GLN A 59 13.19 5.28 0.26
C GLN A 59 13.20 5.98 1.62
N ARG A 60 12.93 7.30 1.67
CA ARG A 60 12.77 8.02 2.95
C ARG A 60 11.51 7.59 3.68
N ALA A 61 10.40 7.45 2.96
CA ALA A 61 9.15 6.95 3.52
C ALA A 61 9.32 5.53 4.09
N ALA A 62 10.00 4.63 3.37
CA ALA A 62 10.34 3.30 3.83
C ALA A 62 11.11 3.30 5.17
N LYS A 63 12.10 4.16 5.30
CA LYS A 63 12.85 4.34 6.56
C LYS A 63 11.97 4.85 7.70
N ILE A 64 11.03 5.75 7.42
CA ILE A 64 10.08 6.28 8.42
C ILE A 64 9.12 5.18 8.89
N LEU A 65 8.66 4.33 7.97
CA LEU A 65 7.77 3.20 8.26
C LEU A 65 8.51 2.03 8.93
N GLY A 66 9.83 1.91 8.74
CA GLY A 66 10.66 0.85 9.32
C GLY A 66 10.57 -0.49 8.61
N VAL A 67 10.22 -0.50 7.32
CA VAL A 67 10.07 -1.74 6.55
C VAL A 67 11.40 -2.40 6.20
N GLU A 68 11.39 -3.71 5.96
CA GLU A 68 12.58 -4.52 5.67
C GLU A 68 13.22 -4.15 4.32
N PHE A 69 12.37 -3.94 3.31
CA PHE A 69 12.79 -3.52 1.98
C PHE A 69 11.70 -2.73 1.26
N ARG A 70 12.13 -1.97 0.28
CA ARG A 70 11.27 -1.32 -0.71
C ARG A 70 12.00 -1.22 -2.03
N TYR A 71 11.39 -1.68 -3.11
CA TYR A 71 11.94 -1.54 -4.46
C TYR A 71 10.83 -1.38 -5.51
N GLN A 72 11.25 -0.95 -6.70
CA GLN A 72 10.36 -0.69 -7.83
C GLN A 72 10.68 -1.66 -8.96
N LEU A 73 9.62 -2.15 -9.60
CA LEU A 73 9.66 -2.84 -10.88
C LEU A 73 9.54 -1.81 -12.02
N ASP A 74 9.52 -2.27 -13.26
CA ASP A 74 9.45 -1.42 -14.44
C ASP A 74 8.36 -1.90 -15.42
N PHE A 75 7.12 -2.00 -14.93
CA PHE A 75 6.00 -2.47 -15.75
C PHE A 75 5.37 -1.36 -16.61
N GLY A 76 5.89 -0.13 -16.53
CA GLY A 76 5.44 1.05 -17.28
C GLY A 76 4.28 1.77 -16.62
N ASP A 77 4.42 3.07 -16.41
CA ASP A 77 3.41 3.95 -15.84
C ASP A 77 2.43 4.44 -16.92
N GLY A 78 1.16 4.64 -16.55
CA GLY A 78 0.09 5.09 -17.46
C GLY A 78 -0.41 4.02 -18.45
N GLY A 79 0.17 2.86 -18.41
CA GLY A 79 -0.14 1.72 -19.29
C GLY A 79 0.45 0.45 -18.75
N LEU A 80 0.40 0.27 -17.43
CA LEU A 80 1.02 -0.84 -16.70
C LEU A 80 0.78 -2.17 -17.42
N ARG A 81 1.88 -2.83 -17.79
CA ARG A 81 1.83 -4.12 -18.49
C ARG A 81 1.44 -5.23 -17.52
N THR A 82 0.60 -6.13 -17.98
CA THR A 82 0.08 -7.28 -17.22
C THR A 82 0.21 -8.57 -18.04
N GLY A 83 1.25 -8.65 -18.86
CA GLY A 83 1.54 -9.84 -19.64
C GLY A 83 2.08 -10.99 -18.79
N ARG A 84 2.39 -12.09 -19.47
CA ARG A 84 2.90 -13.29 -18.79
C ARG A 84 4.25 -13.07 -18.12
N ASP A 85 5.10 -12.23 -18.70
CA ASP A 85 6.43 -11.96 -18.15
C ASP A 85 6.33 -11.17 -16.84
N GLU A 86 5.48 -10.14 -16.81
CA GLU A 86 5.21 -9.36 -15.59
C GLU A 86 4.53 -10.23 -14.50
N GLU A 87 3.63 -11.12 -14.90
CA GLU A 87 3.01 -12.06 -13.96
C GLU A 87 4.05 -13.01 -13.36
N LEU A 88 4.96 -13.56 -14.16
CA LEU A 88 6.04 -14.43 -13.68
C LEU A 88 7.00 -13.68 -12.76
N GLU A 89 7.33 -12.43 -13.05
CA GLU A 89 8.15 -11.60 -12.18
C GLU A 89 7.49 -11.40 -10.81
N LEU A 90 6.19 -11.12 -10.75
CA LEU A 90 5.45 -11.02 -9.47
C LEU A 90 5.37 -12.35 -8.74
N ILE A 91 5.21 -13.47 -9.44
CA ILE A 91 5.25 -14.81 -8.86
C ILE A 91 6.61 -15.05 -8.19
N GLU A 92 7.71 -14.67 -8.85
CA GLU A 92 9.06 -14.76 -8.25
C GLU A 92 9.19 -13.87 -7.02
N VAL A 93 8.65 -12.66 -7.04
CA VAL A 93 8.62 -11.76 -5.87
C VAL A 93 7.89 -12.44 -4.71
N VAL A 94 6.69 -12.96 -4.91
CA VAL A 94 5.89 -13.64 -3.87
C VAL A 94 6.64 -14.87 -3.33
N ARG A 95 7.22 -15.69 -4.19
CA ARG A 95 7.97 -16.88 -3.79
C ARG A 95 9.28 -16.56 -3.07
N ARG A 96 9.94 -15.48 -3.46
CA ARG A 96 11.18 -15.02 -2.83
C ARG A 96 10.93 -14.56 -1.39
N HIS A 97 9.88 -13.78 -1.18
CA HIS A 97 9.62 -13.15 0.09
C HIS A 97 8.67 -13.94 0.99
N THR A 98 8.03 -14.97 0.46
CA THR A 98 7.14 -15.91 1.17
C THR A 98 6.17 -15.25 2.15
N PRO A 99 5.41 -14.19 1.75
CA PRO A 99 4.54 -13.45 2.64
C PRO A 99 3.38 -14.32 3.12
N ARG A 100 2.95 -14.12 4.37
CA ARG A 100 1.70 -14.69 4.88
C ARG A 100 0.49 -13.99 4.30
N VAL A 101 0.57 -12.65 4.19
CA VAL A 101 -0.50 -11.82 3.62
C VAL A 101 0.08 -10.92 2.53
N VAL A 102 -0.59 -10.88 1.40
CA VAL A 102 -0.34 -9.92 0.31
C VAL A 102 -1.38 -8.82 0.38
N PHE A 103 -0.95 -7.57 0.22
CA PHE A 103 -1.82 -6.41 0.08
C PHE A 103 -1.64 -5.82 -1.32
N ALA A 104 -2.75 -5.45 -1.96
CA ALA A 104 -2.78 -4.83 -3.29
C ALA A 104 -3.89 -3.77 -3.37
N PRO A 105 -3.89 -2.89 -4.37
CA PRO A 105 -5.02 -2.00 -4.60
C PRO A 105 -6.29 -2.78 -4.89
N TRP A 106 -7.46 -2.23 -4.54
CA TRP A 106 -8.74 -2.82 -4.94
C TRP A 106 -8.84 -2.90 -6.48
N PRO A 107 -9.18 -4.08 -7.08
CA PRO A 107 -9.12 -4.30 -8.52
C PRO A 107 -10.27 -3.65 -9.32
N ASP A 108 -11.03 -2.75 -8.69
CA ASP A 108 -12.03 -1.91 -9.31
C ASP A 108 -11.91 -0.48 -8.76
N GLU A 109 -10.74 0.12 -9.00
CA GLU A 109 -10.35 1.45 -8.54
C GLU A 109 -10.46 2.49 -9.67
N ARG A 110 -10.40 3.78 -9.30
CA ARG A 110 -10.51 4.90 -10.25
C ARG A 110 -9.33 4.94 -11.25
N HIS A 111 -8.11 4.66 -10.76
CA HIS A 111 -6.91 4.73 -11.60
C HIS A 111 -6.70 3.41 -12.36
N PRO A 112 -6.57 3.43 -13.70
CA PRO A 112 -6.41 2.19 -14.48
C PRO A 112 -5.21 1.32 -14.04
N ASP A 113 -4.10 1.93 -13.65
CA ASP A 113 -2.93 1.17 -13.18
C ASP A 113 -3.15 0.54 -11.81
N HIS A 114 -3.95 1.16 -10.92
CA HIS A 114 -4.37 0.50 -9.68
C HIS A 114 -5.22 -0.75 -9.95
N VAL A 115 -6.17 -0.64 -10.89
CA VAL A 115 -7.00 -1.78 -11.32
C VAL A 115 -6.12 -2.91 -11.85
N ARG A 116 -5.17 -2.61 -12.74
CA ARG A 116 -4.24 -3.59 -13.30
C ARG A 116 -3.36 -4.22 -12.22
N THR A 117 -2.79 -3.40 -11.33
CA THR A 117 -2.00 -3.86 -10.18
C THR A 117 -2.80 -4.81 -9.30
N GLY A 118 -4.02 -4.43 -8.91
CA GLY A 118 -4.89 -5.28 -8.09
C GLY A 118 -5.15 -6.64 -8.73
N ARG A 119 -5.40 -6.66 -10.03
CA ARG A 119 -5.66 -7.91 -10.79
C ARG A 119 -4.43 -8.79 -10.92
N ILE A 120 -3.33 -8.24 -11.43
CA ILE A 120 -2.10 -9.04 -11.64
C ILE A 120 -1.51 -9.55 -10.33
N CYS A 121 -1.58 -8.78 -9.23
CA CYS A 121 -1.14 -9.24 -7.91
C CYS A 121 -2.03 -10.36 -7.36
N THR A 122 -3.34 -10.33 -7.66
CA THR A 122 -4.27 -11.42 -7.30
C THR A 122 -3.89 -12.71 -8.01
N ASP A 123 -3.68 -12.63 -9.32
CA ASP A 123 -3.32 -13.79 -10.17
C ASP A 123 -1.94 -14.33 -9.78
N ALA A 124 -0.94 -13.47 -9.62
CA ALA A 124 0.39 -13.86 -9.19
C ALA A 124 0.40 -14.53 -7.80
N SER A 125 -0.39 -14.03 -6.84
CA SER A 125 -0.53 -14.64 -5.51
C SER A 125 -1.13 -16.05 -5.60
N PHE A 126 -2.09 -16.26 -6.49
CA PHE A 126 -2.66 -17.59 -6.74
C PHE A 126 -1.64 -18.51 -7.40
N TYR A 127 -1.02 -18.08 -8.50
CA TYR A 127 -0.09 -18.90 -9.27
C TYR A 127 1.21 -19.18 -8.52
N ALA A 128 1.65 -18.31 -7.62
CA ALA A 128 2.82 -18.55 -6.78
C ALA A 128 2.69 -19.84 -5.94
N GLY A 129 1.45 -20.24 -5.61
CA GLY A 129 1.18 -21.50 -4.91
C GLY A 129 1.18 -22.77 -5.79
N LEU A 130 1.26 -22.65 -7.11
CA LEU A 130 1.23 -23.82 -8.01
C LEU A 130 2.59 -24.49 -8.10
N ARG A 131 2.69 -25.73 -7.62
CA ARG A 131 3.94 -26.53 -7.68
C ARG A 131 4.38 -26.86 -9.11
N SER A 132 3.42 -27.00 -10.04
CA SER A 132 3.69 -27.29 -11.45
C SER A 132 4.30 -26.09 -12.21
N LEU A 133 4.12 -24.88 -11.71
CA LEU A 133 4.74 -23.69 -12.29
C LEU A 133 6.20 -23.61 -11.85
N GLN A 134 7.12 -23.82 -12.81
CA GLN A 134 8.55 -23.79 -12.54
C GLN A 134 9.05 -22.34 -12.48
N THR A 135 9.74 -21.99 -11.40
CA THR A 135 10.45 -20.73 -11.19
C THR A 135 11.76 -21.01 -10.45
N SER A 136 12.55 -19.97 -10.17
CA SER A 136 13.80 -20.11 -9.40
C SER A 136 13.58 -20.48 -7.93
N ARG A 137 12.35 -20.35 -7.43
CA ARG A 137 11.98 -20.53 -6.02
C ARG A 137 10.89 -21.59 -5.85
N PRO A 138 10.85 -22.26 -4.69
CA PRO A 138 9.76 -23.17 -4.35
C PRO A 138 8.40 -22.49 -4.36
N ALA A 139 7.34 -23.25 -4.64
CA ALA A 139 5.97 -22.75 -4.58
C ALA A 139 5.64 -22.24 -3.18
N HIS A 140 5.01 -21.07 -3.12
CA HIS A 140 4.51 -20.45 -1.90
C HIS A 140 3.13 -19.83 -2.16
N ARG A 141 2.16 -20.14 -1.32
CA ARG A 141 0.83 -19.55 -1.38
C ARG A 141 0.60 -18.66 -0.17
N PRO A 142 0.41 -17.35 -0.37
CA PRO A 142 -0.07 -16.47 0.69
C PRO A 142 -1.43 -16.97 1.24
N GLN A 143 -1.68 -16.77 2.51
CA GLN A 143 -2.95 -17.17 3.15
C GLN A 143 -4.13 -16.38 2.60
N VAL A 144 -3.91 -15.09 2.29
CA VAL A 144 -4.92 -14.20 1.76
C VAL A 144 -4.28 -13.07 0.95
N THR A 145 -5.00 -12.58 -0.05
CA THR A 145 -4.78 -11.27 -0.67
C THR A 145 -5.84 -10.32 -0.14
N ALA A 146 -5.41 -9.29 0.56
CA ALA A 146 -6.25 -8.22 1.07
C ALA A 146 -6.09 -6.97 0.17
N TYR A 147 -7.17 -6.24 -0.02
CA TYR A 147 -7.18 -5.08 -0.89
C TYR A 147 -7.39 -3.81 -0.06
N TYR A 148 -6.52 -2.83 -0.24
CA TYR A 148 -6.68 -1.50 0.35
C TYR A 148 -7.50 -0.59 -0.57
N LEU A 149 -8.23 0.35 0.06
CA LEU A 149 -9.11 1.28 -0.62
C LEU A 149 -8.45 2.66 -0.74
N GLN A 150 -8.45 3.25 -1.94
CA GLN A 150 -7.84 4.55 -2.19
C GLN A 150 -8.85 5.66 -2.47
N ASN A 151 -9.66 5.51 -3.50
CA ASN A 151 -10.57 6.56 -3.95
C ASN A 151 -12.05 6.24 -3.67
N TYR A 152 -12.42 4.97 -3.76
CA TYR A 152 -13.78 4.55 -3.49
C TYR A 152 -13.96 4.09 -2.04
N VAL A 153 -15.10 4.46 -1.46
CA VAL A 153 -15.49 3.98 -0.12
C VAL A 153 -16.39 2.76 -0.33
N LEU A 154 -15.91 1.61 0.08
CA LEU A 154 -16.66 0.35 0.06
C LEU A 154 -16.89 -0.12 1.50
N HIS A 155 -17.81 -1.07 1.67
CA HIS A 155 -17.93 -1.78 2.93
C HIS A 155 -16.67 -2.62 3.16
N PRO A 156 -15.88 -2.32 4.21
CA PRO A 156 -14.67 -3.08 4.47
C PRO A 156 -15.00 -4.46 5.06
N THR A 157 -14.16 -5.44 4.77
CA THR A 157 -14.19 -6.73 5.45
C THR A 157 -13.61 -6.63 6.86
N PHE A 158 -12.60 -5.77 7.02
CA PHE A 158 -12.02 -5.42 8.32
C PHE A 158 -11.40 -4.02 8.26
N VAL A 159 -11.26 -3.44 9.44
CA VAL A 159 -10.60 -2.14 9.64
C VAL A 159 -9.49 -2.33 10.67
N VAL A 160 -8.33 -1.75 10.41
CA VAL A 160 -7.20 -1.74 11.34
C VAL A 160 -7.19 -0.41 12.09
N ASP A 161 -7.17 -0.45 13.42
CA ASP A 161 -6.91 0.73 14.25
C ASP A 161 -5.48 1.21 14.03
N VAL A 162 -5.35 2.42 13.50
CA VAL A 162 -4.07 3.06 13.23
C VAL A 162 -3.86 4.35 14.03
N THR A 163 -4.69 4.59 15.05
CA THR A 163 -4.64 5.81 15.87
C THR A 163 -3.24 6.08 16.41
N ALA A 164 -2.61 5.08 17.02
CA ALA A 164 -1.26 5.23 17.56
C ALA A 164 -0.15 5.32 16.48
N ALA A 165 -0.44 4.91 15.25
CA ALA A 165 0.48 4.94 14.10
C ALA A 165 0.25 6.16 13.18
N TRP A 166 -0.84 6.92 13.40
CA TRP A 166 -1.25 8.02 12.52
C TRP A 166 -0.15 9.05 12.25
N LYS A 167 0.55 9.48 13.31
CA LYS A 167 1.65 10.43 13.16
C LYS A 167 2.79 9.90 12.28
N THR A 168 3.09 8.61 12.38
CA THR A 168 4.12 7.97 11.55
C THR A 168 3.68 7.90 10.10
N LYS A 169 2.42 7.51 9.82
CA LYS A 169 1.83 7.56 8.47
C LYS A 169 1.96 8.96 7.86
N MET A 170 1.53 10.00 8.57
CA MET A 170 1.59 11.38 8.05
C MET A 170 3.03 11.85 7.79
N ARG A 171 4.00 11.42 8.61
CA ARG A 171 5.43 11.67 8.35
C ARG A 171 5.93 10.95 7.09
N ALA A 172 5.49 9.72 6.86
CA ALA A 172 5.84 8.97 5.66
C ALA A 172 5.27 9.62 4.39
N ILE A 173 3.99 10.05 4.42
CA ILE A 173 3.37 10.82 3.33
C ILE A 173 4.16 12.13 3.08
N ALA A 174 4.53 12.86 4.13
CA ALA A 174 5.28 14.11 4.02
C ALA A 174 6.71 13.94 3.46
N ALA A 175 7.22 12.71 3.33
CA ALA A 175 8.49 12.44 2.67
C ALA A 175 8.42 12.67 1.13
N PHE A 176 7.21 12.57 0.54
CA PHE A 176 6.97 12.82 -0.90
C PHE A 176 6.74 14.30 -1.19
N LYS A 177 7.76 15.10 -0.97
CA LYS A 177 7.71 16.57 -1.12
C LYS A 177 7.39 17.03 -2.54
N SER A 178 7.75 16.23 -3.54
CA SER A 178 7.44 16.55 -4.92
C SER A 178 5.96 16.40 -5.24
N GLN A 179 5.23 15.56 -4.50
CA GLN A 179 3.85 15.19 -4.79
C GLN A 179 2.83 16.05 -4.00
N PHE A 180 3.07 16.26 -2.71
CA PHE A 180 2.09 16.89 -1.83
C PHE A 180 2.42 18.34 -1.52
N HIS A 181 1.37 19.09 -1.19
CA HIS A 181 1.51 20.45 -0.68
C HIS A 181 2.14 20.43 0.71
N ASP A 182 3.21 21.22 0.91
CA ASP A 182 3.79 21.44 2.24
C ASP A 182 3.33 22.82 2.77
N PRO A 183 2.37 22.86 3.72
CA PRO A 183 1.87 24.13 4.28
C PRO A 183 2.92 24.89 5.08
N LYS A 184 4.02 24.23 5.49
CA LYS A 184 5.12 24.85 6.25
C LYS A 184 6.25 25.36 5.35
N SER A 185 6.21 25.05 4.07
CA SER A 185 7.20 25.53 3.12
C SER A 185 7.08 27.04 2.97
N LYS A 186 8.02 27.76 3.59
CA LYS A 186 8.19 29.21 3.41
C LYS A 186 8.73 29.56 2.01
N SER A 187 9.07 28.57 1.22
CA SER A 187 9.52 28.76 -0.14
C SER A 187 8.35 29.27 -0.98
N LYS A 188 8.37 30.58 -1.23
CA LYS A 188 7.59 31.21 -2.30
C LYS A 188 8.10 30.77 -3.69
N SER A 189 8.95 29.77 -3.76
CA SER A 189 9.31 29.11 -5.01
C SER A 189 7.99 28.58 -5.53
N LYS A 190 7.39 29.33 -6.44
CA LYS A 190 6.35 28.82 -7.33
C LYS A 190 6.97 27.61 -8.01
N SER A 191 6.71 26.40 -7.48
CA SER A 191 6.97 25.20 -8.24
C SER A 191 6.30 25.47 -9.58
N LYS A 192 7.08 25.40 -10.66
CA LYS A 192 6.53 25.57 -12.01
C LYS A 192 5.65 24.36 -12.38
N ASP A 193 5.62 23.36 -11.52
CA ASP A 193 4.84 22.17 -11.73
C ASP A 193 3.34 22.48 -11.59
N PRO A 194 2.52 22.00 -12.50
CA PRO A 194 1.08 22.21 -12.45
C PRO A 194 0.47 21.63 -11.17
N VAL A 195 -0.63 22.23 -10.73
CA VAL A 195 -1.43 21.69 -9.62
C VAL A 195 -2.14 20.44 -10.12
N ILE A 196 -1.95 19.33 -9.40
CA ILE A 196 -2.64 18.07 -9.64
C ILE A 196 -3.50 17.73 -8.42
N PHE A 197 -4.41 16.78 -8.54
CA PHE A 197 -5.35 16.40 -7.50
C PHE A 197 -4.68 16.17 -6.13
N ILE A 198 -3.58 15.40 -6.10
CA ILE A 198 -2.88 15.07 -4.84
C ILE A 198 -2.04 16.24 -4.29
N SER A 199 -1.73 17.26 -5.09
CA SER A 199 -1.01 18.46 -4.64
C SER A 199 -1.95 19.59 -4.20
N ASP A 200 -3.27 19.41 -4.25
CA ASP A 200 -4.23 20.34 -3.69
C ASP A 200 -4.06 20.39 -2.16
N PRO A 201 -4.02 21.58 -1.54
CA PRO A 201 -3.93 21.72 -0.08
C PRO A 201 -5.00 20.95 0.69
N LYS A 202 -6.16 20.71 0.10
CA LYS A 202 -7.28 19.97 0.72
C LYS A 202 -7.07 18.44 0.71
N PHE A 203 -6.16 17.93 -0.13
CA PHE A 203 -6.00 16.50 -0.33
C PHE A 203 -5.65 15.74 0.96
N LEU A 204 -4.70 16.25 1.73
CA LEU A 204 -4.33 15.62 3.02
C LEU A 204 -5.50 15.62 4.01
N GLY A 205 -6.35 16.64 3.99
CA GLY A 205 -7.60 16.65 4.77
C GLY A 205 -8.59 15.56 4.33
N MET A 206 -8.62 15.21 3.05
CA MET A 206 -9.43 14.08 2.56
C MET A 206 -8.89 12.73 3.07
N ILE A 207 -7.57 12.57 3.12
CA ILE A 207 -6.94 11.37 3.69
C ILE A 207 -7.29 11.23 5.18
N GLU A 208 -7.22 12.32 5.95
CA GLU A 208 -7.62 12.33 7.35
C GLU A 208 -9.11 12.02 7.54
N ALA A 209 -9.98 12.67 6.76
CA ALA A 209 -11.43 12.44 6.83
C ALA A 209 -11.79 10.98 6.55
N ARG A 210 -11.14 10.36 5.56
CA ARG A 210 -11.32 8.93 5.26
C ARG A 210 -10.89 8.04 6.42
N ALA A 211 -9.74 8.32 7.03
CA ALA A 211 -9.25 7.57 8.18
C ALA A 211 -10.18 7.71 9.40
N LYS A 212 -10.72 8.90 9.65
CA LYS A 212 -11.72 9.13 10.70
C LYS A 212 -13.04 8.40 10.42
N HIS A 213 -13.49 8.41 9.16
CA HIS A 213 -14.68 7.66 8.75
C HIS A 213 -14.55 6.17 9.08
N PHE A 214 -13.46 5.54 8.66
CA PHE A 214 -13.24 4.12 8.94
C PHE A 214 -12.95 3.86 10.42
N GLY A 215 -12.27 4.78 11.10
CA GLY A 215 -12.07 4.69 12.56
C GLY A 215 -13.39 4.69 13.32
N ALA A 216 -14.33 5.54 12.93
CA ALA A 216 -15.66 5.62 13.55
C ALA A 216 -16.44 4.29 13.43
N LEU A 217 -16.23 3.49 12.36
CA LEU A 217 -16.89 2.18 12.22
C LEU A 217 -16.47 1.17 13.30
N ILE A 218 -15.30 1.35 13.89
CA ILE A 218 -14.76 0.45 14.92
C ILE A 218 -14.52 1.14 16.27
N GLY A 219 -14.99 2.40 16.45
CA GLY A 219 -14.90 3.12 17.71
C GLY A 219 -13.51 3.69 18.03
N VAL A 220 -12.69 4.01 17.02
CA VAL A 220 -11.35 4.59 17.20
C VAL A 220 -11.18 5.88 16.39
N GLU A 221 -10.12 6.65 16.69
CA GLU A 221 -9.92 7.95 16.03
C GLU A 221 -9.55 7.79 14.54
N TYR A 222 -8.65 6.85 14.22
CA TYR A 222 -8.21 6.62 12.83
C TYR A 222 -8.22 5.12 12.49
N GLY A 223 -8.87 4.77 11.39
CA GLY A 223 -8.91 3.42 10.83
C GLY A 223 -8.41 3.37 9.39
N GLU A 224 -7.84 2.24 9.01
CA GLU A 224 -7.54 1.89 7.62
C GLU A 224 -8.34 0.66 7.22
N ALA A 225 -9.04 0.76 6.10
CA ALA A 225 -10.03 -0.22 5.67
C ALA A 225 -9.49 -1.15 4.58
N PHE A 226 -9.86 -2.42 4.70
CA PHE A 226 -9.45 -3.47 3.79
C PHE A 226 -10.63 -4.34 3.37
N VAL A 227 -10.55 -4.86 2.16
CA VAL A 227 -11.50 -5.83 1.62
C VAL A 227 -10.76 -7.14 1.35
N THR A 228 -11.38 -8.26 1.71
CA THR A 228 -10.93 -9.61 1.34
C THR A 228 -12.10 -10.37 0.73
N LYS A 229 -11.80 -11.29 -0.20
CA LYS A 229 -12.83 -12.16 -0.79
C LYS A 229 -13.37 -13.19 0.20
N GLN A 230 -12.60 -13.47 1.25
CA GLN A 230 -12.97 -14.40 2.31
C GLN A 230 -13.00 -13.63 3.64
N PRO A 231 -13.98 -13.84 4.51
CA PRO A 231 -14.01 -13.23 5.83
C PRO A 231 -12.81 -13.71 6.67
N PRO A 232 -12.25 -12.84 7.54
CA PRO A 232 -11.22 -13.28 8.49
C PRO A 232 -11.82 -14.28 9.49
N LYS A 233 -11.03 -15.30 9.84
CA LYS A 233 -11.36 -16.20 10.93
C LYS A 233 -11.20 -15.45 12.26
N LEU A 234 -12.22 -15.52 13.11
CA LEU A 234 -12.15 -15.02 14.48
C LEU A 234 -12.00 -16.22 15.42
N ASP A 235 -10.97 -16.22 16.23
CA ASP A 235 -10.76 -17.24 17.26
C ASP A 235 -11.50 -16.88 18.57
N ASP A 236 -11.72 -15.58 18.81
CA ASP A 236 -12.47 -15.04 19.94
C ASP A 236 -13.41 -13.92 19.47
N ILE A 237 -14.72 -14.19 19.61
CA ILE A 237 -15.75 -13.22 19.20
C ILE A 237 -15.82 -12.01 20.14
N ILE A 238 -15.52 -12.20 21.44
CA ILE A 238 -15.56 -11.12 22.42
C ILE A 238 -14.40 -10.16 22.18
N ALA A 239 -13.18 -10.69 22.03
CA ALA A 239 -12.00 -9.87 21.73
C ALA A 239 -12.14 -9.05 20.45
N ALA A 240 -12.92 -9.52 19.47
CA ALA A 240 -13.18 -8.78 18.23
C ALA A 240 -14.01 -7.50 18.44
N TYR A 241 -14.70 -7.37 19.59
CA TYR A 241 -15.57 -6.25 19.92
C TYR A 241 -15.17 -5.52 21.22
N GLU A 242 -14.07 -5.93 21.86
CA GLU A 242 -13.52 -5.22 23.02
C GLU A 242 -13.14 -3.77 22.68
N GLY A 243 -13.38 -2.85 23.64
CA GLY A 243 -13.04 -1.43 23.47
C GLY A 243 -14.02 -0.62 22.64
N ARG A 244 -15.13 -1.21 22.17
CA ARG A 244 -16.24 -0.44 21.60
C ARG A 244 -17.15 0.04 22.72
N GLU A 245 -17.29 1.36 22.85
CA GLU A 245 -18.39 1.89 23.67
C GLU A 245 -19.73 1.60 22.98
N PRO A 246 -20.80 1.27 23.73
CA PRO A 246 -22.12 0.98 23.16
C PRO A 246 -22.78 2.20 22.53
#